data_89ee8df262abedc07b1d5e5e0db8e89b
#
_entry.id   89ee8df262abedc07b1d5e5e0db8e89b
#
_cell.length_a   1.000
_cell.length_b   1.000
_cell.length_c   1.000
_cell.angle_alpha   90.00
_cell.angle_beta   90.00
_cell.angle_gamma   90.00
#
_symmetry.space_group_name_H-M   'P 1'
#
loop_
_entity.id
_entity.type
_entity.pdbx_description
1 polymer ?
#
loop_
_entity_poly.entity_id
_entity_poly.type
_entity_poly.pdbx_seq_one_letter_code
_entity_poly.pdbx_strand_id
1 'polypeptide(L)'
;MSQNLPPVRLVALDLDGTLLNHSGEITPLTREAIARATANGVVVVPATGRPLASLPPVVAQLPGIRYAITSNGAAVWDLGSDPLGAVYSRYANAAERRTSEPACLLRRLMPAETAREAFALFQQYD
;
A
#
# COMPACT_ATOMS: atom_id res chain seq x y z
N MET A 1 -5.69 -32.10 -18.13
CA MET A 1 -5.52 -32.32 -16.67
C MET A 1 -5.72 -31.01 -15.97
N SER A 2 -6.84 -30.81 -15.31
CA SER A 2 -7.02 -29.67 -14.39
C SER A 2 -5.99 -29.80 -13.25
N GLN A 3 -4.94 -29.00 -13.26
CA GLN A 3 -4.11 -28.87 -12.09
C GLN A 3 -5.01 -28.27 -10.99
N ASN A 4 -5.23 -29.02 -9.95
CA ASN A 4 -6.01 -28.57 -8.78
C ASN A 4 -5.13 -27.60 -8.00
N LEU A 5 -4.97 -26.38 -8.53
CA LEU A 5 -4.21 -25.32 -7.86
C LEU A 5 -4.95 -24.92 -6.57
N PRO A 6 -4.24 -24.68 -5.49
CA PRO A 6 -4.87 -24.19 -4.27
C PRO A 6 -5.57 -22.85 -4.56
N PRO A 7 -6.69 -22.57 -3.87
CA PRO A 7 -7.40 -21.30 -4.07
C PRO A 7 -6.52 -20.12 -3.71
N VAL A 8 -6.56 -19.08 -4.54
CA VAL A 8 -5.88 -17.80 -4.25
C VAL A 8 -6.56 -17.15 -3.05
N ARG A 9 -5.81 -16.84 -2.01
CA ARG A 9 -6.29 -16.23 -0.76
C ARG A 9 -5.83 -14.80 -0.57
N LEU A 10 -4.75 -14.42 -1.24
CA LEU A 10 -4.19 -13.09 -1.20
C LEU A 10 -3.66 -12.70 -2.58
N VAL A 11 -3.87 -11.44 -2.95
CA VAL A 11 -3.31 -10.81 -4.16
C VAL A 11 -2.62 -9.53 -3.76
N ALA A 12 -1.32 -9.43 -4.05
CA ALA A 12 -0.57 -8.19 -3.94
C ALA A 12 -0.56 -7.50 -5.32
N LEU A 13 -0.95 -6.23 -5.35
CA LEU A 13 -1.07 -5.44 -6.58
C LEU A 13 -0.13 -4.25 -6.54
N ASP A 14 0.75 -4.15 -7.52
CA ASP A 14 1.49 -2.93 -7.78
C ASP A 14 0.54 -1.80 -8.23
N LEU A 15 0.92 -0.56 -7.99
CA LEU A 15 0.07 0.60 -8.26
C LEU A 15 0.33 1.20 -9.63
N ASP A 16 1.50 1.77 -9.83
CA ASP A 16 1.78 2.64 -10.96
C ASP A 16 1.96 1.81 -12.25
N GLY A 17 1.04 1.98 -13.20
CA GLY A 17 1.03 1.21 -14.45
C GLY A 17 0.44 -0.20 -14.32
N THR A 18 -0.05 -0.60 -13.14
CA THR A 18 -0.73 -1.89 -12.90
C THR A 18 -2.16 -1.66 -12.43
N LEU A 19 -2.35 -1.28 -11.15
CA LEU A 19 -3.67 -0.96 -10.61
C LEU A 19 -4.17 0.41 -11.08
N LEU A 20 -3.25 1.37 -11.18
CA LEU A 20 -3.49 2.72 -11.67
C LEU A 20 -3.10 2.81 -13.16
N ASN A 21 -3.98 3.38 -13.97
CA ASN A 21 -3.67 3.72 -15.35
C ASN A 21 -2.72 4.94 -15.41
N HIS A 22 -2.33 5.35 -16.61
CA HIS A 22 -1.44 6.51 -16.81
C HIS A 22 -2.00 7.85 -16.30
N SER A 23 -3.31 7.93 -16.11
CA SER A 23 -3.99 9.09 -15.51
C SER A 23 -4.10 9.02 -13.99
N GLY A 24 -3.57 7.96 -13.36
CA GLY A 24 -3.66 7.75 -11.91
C GLY A 24 -5.04 7.26 -11.45
N GLU A 25 -5.83 6.68 -12.36
CA GLU A 25 -7.18 6.23 -12.10
C GLU A 25 -7.27 4.71 -12.09
N ILE A 26 -8.25 4.17 -11.36
CA ILE A 26 -8.62 2.76 -11.38
C ILE A 26 -9.83 2.61 -12.29
N THR A 27 -9.72 1.78 -13.34
CA THR A 27 -10.83 1.56 -14.27
C THR A 27 -12.03 0.93 -13.58
N PRO A 28 -13.26 1.16 -14.07
CA PRO A 28 -14.46 0.53 -13.51
C PRO A 28 -14.36 -1.01 -13.49
N LEU A 29 -13.80 -1.61 -14.53
CA LEU A 29 -13.61 -3.05 -14.63
C LEU A 29 -12.66 -3.59 -13.54
N THR A 30 -11.54 -2.90 -13.32
CA THR A 30 -10.57 -3.25 -12.27
C THR A 30 -11.20 -3.12 -10.89
N ARG A 31 -11.95 -2.05 -10.66
CA ARG A 31 -12.67 -1.82 -9.40
C ARG A 31 -13.68 -2.93 -9.10
N GLU A 32 -14.45 -3.32 -10.12
CA GLU A 32 -15.41 -4.42 -10.00
C GLU A 32 -14.70 -5.77 -9.72
N ALA A 33 -13.60 -6.06 -10.40
CA ALA A 33 -12.83 -7.28 -10.18
C ALA A 33 -12.29 -7.36 -8.74
N ILE A 34 -11.78 -6.26 -8.20
CA ILE A 34 -11.32 -6.18 -6.81
C ILE A 34 -12.49 -6.39 -5.83
N ALA A 35 -13.62 -5.72 -6.06
CA ALA A 35 -14.80 -5.87 -5.22
C ALA A 35 -15.29 -7.32 -5.20
N ARG A 36 -15.29 -8.00 -6.34
CA ARG A 36 -15.64 -9.43 -6.43
C ARG A 36 -14.63 -10.33 -5.71
N ALA A 37 -13.34 -10.04 -5.85
CA ALA A 37 -12.29 -10.82 -5.17
C ALA A 37 -12.43 -10.69 -3.65
N THR A 38 -12.59 -9.48 -3.14
CA THR A 38 -12.76 -9.23 -1.69
C THR A 38 -14.06 -9.83 -1.14
N ALA A 39 -15.16 -9.76 -1.89
CA ALA A 39 -16.42 -10.42 -1.53
C ALA A 39 -16.30 -11.95 -1.44
N ASN A 40 -15.38 -12.56 -2.18
CA ASN A 40 -15.05 -13.98 -2.11
C ASN A 40 -13.95 -14.33 -1.09
N GLY A 41 -13.62 -13.40 -0.20
CA GLY A 41 -12.65 -13.62 0.88
C GLY A 41 -11.18 -13.55 0.48
N VAL A 42 -10.88 -13.05 -0.73
CA VAL A 42 -9.50 -12.80 -1.16
C VAL A 42 -9.01 -11.49 -0.54
N VAL A 43 -7.87 -11.52 0.14
CA VAL A 43 -7.23 -10.32 0.67
C VAL A 43 -6.49 -9.62 -0.46
N VAL A 44 -6.89 -8.39 -0.78
CA VAL A 44 -6.22 -7.57 -1.79
C VAL A 44 -5.35 -6.52 -1.10
N VAL A 45 -4.05 -6.51 -1.44
CA VAL A 45 -3.04 -5.69 -0.78
C VAL A 45 -2.32 -4.83 -1.83
N PRO A 46 -2.46 -3.50 -1.78
CA PRO A 46 -1.59 -2.61 -2.56
C PRO A 46 -0.13 -2.79 -2.14
N ALA A 47 0.76 -2.96 -3.12
CA ALA A 47 2.20 -3.12 -2.92
C ALA A 47 2.92 -2.08 -3.78
N THR A 48 3.62 -1.12 -3.16
CA THR A 48 4.16 0.04 -3.87
C THR A 48 5.50 0.51 -3.32
N GLY A 49 6.29 1.16 -4.18
CA GLY A 49 7.48 1.91 -3.76
C GLY A 49 7.16 3.18 -2.97
N ARG A 50 5.93 3.68 -3.04
CA ARG A 50 5.50 4.90 -2.35
C ARG A 50 5.50 4.71 -0.83
N PRO A 51 5.83 5.73 -0.03
CA PRO A 51 5.56 5.71 1.40
C PRO A 51 4.05 5.75 1.67
N LEU A 52 3.62 5.29 2.85
CA LEU A 52 2.20 5.25 3.21
C LEU A 52 1.49 6.60 3.00
N ALA A 53 2.15 7.68 3.38
CA ALA A 53 1.63 9.04 3.24
C ALA A 53 1.34 9.46 1.78
N SER A 54 1.93 8.76 0.80
CA SER A 54 1.71 9.01 -0.64
C SER A 54 0.82 7.95 -1.30
N LEU A 55 0.14 7.12 -0.51
CA LEU A 55 -0.84 6.18 -1.05
C LEU A 55 -2.05 6.97 -1.61
N PRO A 56 -2.41 6.79 -2.90
CA PRO A 56 -3.48 7.56 -3.49
C PRO A 56 -4.84 7.30 -2.82
N PRO A 57 -5.68 8.33 -2.60
CA PRO A 57 -7.01 8.18 -2.02
C PRO A 57 -7.86 7.15 -2.72
N VAL A 58 -7.80 7.12 -4.05
CA VAL A 58 -8.57 6.21 -4.89
C VAL A 58 -8.25 4.74 -4.59
N VAL A 59 -7.03 4.43 -4.12
CA VAL A 59 -6.62 3.08 -3.70
C VAL A 59 -7.14 2.78 -2.29
N ALA A 60 -6.97 3.71 -1.36
CA ALA A 60 -7.44 3.54 0.02
C ALA A 60 -8.98 3.43 0.13
N GLN A 61 -9.71 3.93 -0.88
CA GLN A 61 -11.18 3.85 -0.96
C GLN A 61 -11.70 2.57 -1.63
N LEU A 62 -10.83 1.69 -2.12
CA LEU A 62 -11.28 0.43 -2.70
C LEU A 62 -11.94 -0.46 -1.65
N PRO A 63 -13.03 -1.16 -2.01
CA PRO A 63 -13.68 -2.09 -1.10
C PRO A 63 -12.72 -3.18 -0.62
N GLY A 64 -12.71 -3.42 0.69
CA GLY A 64 -11.94 -4.50 1.30
C GLY A 64 -10.42 -4.28 1.41
N ILE A 65 -9.91 -3.11 1.03
CA ILE A 65 -8.52 -2.74 1.32
C ILE A 65 -8.37 -2.50 2.82
N ARG A 66 -7.54 -3.30 3.45
CA ARG A 66 -7.20 -3.19 4.86
C ARG A 66 -5.70 -3.11 5.10
N TYR A 67 -4.92 -3.73 4.25
CA TYR A 67 -3.47 -3.79 4.39
C TYR A 67 -2.78 -3.06 3.24
N ALA A 68 -1.58 -2.58 3.48
CA ALA A 68 -0.73 -2.01 2.44
C ALA A 68 0.75 -2.39 2.67
N ILE A 69 1.45 -2.70 1.58
CA ILE A 69 2.90 -2.87 1.53
C ILE A 69 3.47 -1.61 0.87
N THR A 70 4.37 -0.92 1.55
CA THR A 70 4.90 0.37 1.11
C THR A 70 6.42 0.40 1.13
N SER A 71 7.00 1.43 0.51
CA SER A 71 8.45 1.66 0.48
C SER A 71 9.22 0.43 0.00
N ASN A 72 8.77 -0.16 -1.12
CA ASN A 72 9.36 -1.37 -1.72
C ASN A 72 9.43 -2.57 -0.74
N GLY A 73 8.43 -2.74 0.10
CA GLY A 73 8.38 -3.83 1.08
C GLY A 73 9.04 -3.51 2.44
N ALA A 74 9.60 -2.31 2.60
CA ALA A 74 10.22 -1.91 3.87
C ALA A 74 9.21 -1.70 5.00
N ALA A 75 7.92 -1.53 4.69
CA ALA A 75 6.86 -1.42 5.68
C ALA A 75 5.58 -2.12 5.24
N VAL A 76 4.92 -2.79 6.19
CA VAL A 76 3.59 -3.39 6.05
C VAL A 76 2.68 -2.78 7.10
N TRP A 77 1.49 -2.36 6.66
CA TRP A 77 0.54 -1.64 7.48
C TRP A 77 -0.81 -2.36 7.56
N ASP A 78 -1.40 -2.38 8.75
CA ASP A 78 -2.84 -2.57 8.92
C ASP A 78 -3.49 -1.19 9.01
N LEU A 79 -4.31 -0.86 8.01
CA LEU A 79 -5.00 0.43 7.89
C LEU A 79 -6.33 0.45 8.67
N GLY A 80 -6.70 -0.68 9.27
CA GLY A 80 -7.94 -0.82 10.03
C GLY A 80 -9.19 -0.78 9.15
N SER A 81 -10.29 -0.31 9.74
CA SER A 81 -11.60 -0.21 9.08
C SER A 81 -11.81 1.10 8.30
N ASP A 82 -10.93 2.08 8.48
CA ASP A 82 -10.93 3.35 7.75
C ASP A 82 -9.57 3.59 7.09
N PRO A 83 -9.24 2.89 5.98
CA PRO A 83 -7.95 3.02 5.32
C PRO A 83 -7.65 4.44 4.84
N LEU A 84 -8.68 5.17 4.39
CA LEU A 84 -8.52 6.56 3.96
C LEU A 84 -8.11 7.46 5.12
N GLY A 85 -8.80 7.35 6.26
CA GLY A 85 -8.47 8.08 7.48
C GLY A 85 -7.08 7.73 7.99
N ALA A 86 -6.69 6.45 7.94
CA ALA A 86 -5.36 5.98 8.34
C ALA A 86 -4.23 6.59 7.50
N VAL A 87 -4.41 6.69 6.18
CA VAL A 87 -3.42 7.31 5.28
C VAL A 87 -3.26 8.81 5.55
N TYR A 88 -4.36 9.51 5.79
CA TYR A 88 -4.35 10.96 5.97
C TYR A 88 -4.18 11.45 7.41
N SER A 89 -4.28 10.58 8.41
CA SER A 89 -4.13 10.95 9.83
C SER A 89 -2.80 11.64 10.14
N ARG A 90 -1.76 11.37 9.36
CA ARG A 90 -0.43 11.98 9.52
C ARG A 90 -0.33 13.43 9.05
N TYR A 91 -1.28 13.90 8.23
CA TYR A 91 -1.34 15.29 7.76
C TYR A 91 -2.32 16.15 8.55
N ALA A 92 -3.19 15.51 9.33
CA ALA A 92 -4.12 16.22 10.18
C ALA A 92 -3.38 16.85 11.36
N ASN A 93 -3.76 18.08 11.72
CA ASN A 93 -3.35 18.67 12.98
C ASN A 93 -3.91 17.84 14.15
N ALA A 94 -3.36 18.02 15.36
CA ALA A 94 -3.71 17.20 16.52
C ALA A 94 -5.21 17.17 16.87
N ALA A 95 -5.98 18.19 16.43
CA ALA A 95 -7.43 18.28 16.65
C ALA A 95 -8.24 17.50 15.62
N GLU A 96 -7.66 17.19 14.47
CA GLU A 96 -8.31 16.48 13.35
C GLU A 96 -7.90 15.00 13.25
N ARG A 97 -7.03 14.53 14.13
CA ARG A 97 -6.61 13.12 14.15
C ARG A 97 -7.82 12.23 14.33
N ARG A 98 -8.18 11.56 13.26
CA ARG A 98 -9.21 10.51 13.29
C ARG A 98 -8.70 9.34 14.11
N THR A 99 -9.64 8.61 14.72
CA THR A 99 -9.42 7.54 15.71
C THR A 99 -8.72 6.28 15.17
N SER A 100 -8.36 6.23 13.89
CA SER A 100 -7.71 5.07 13.26
C SER A 100 -6.28 5.40 12.82
N GLU A 101 -5.33 5.30 13.75
CA GLU A 101 -3.92 5.27 13.35
C GLU A 101 -3.59 3.91 12.72
N PRO A 102 -2.84 3.89 11.58
CA PRO A 102 -2.41 2.64 10.97
C PRO A 102 -1.42 1.92 11.87
N ALA A 103 -1.62 0.63 12.08
CA ALA A 103 -0.67 -0.20 12.80
C ALA A 103 0.45 -0.67 11.86
N CYS A 104 1.70 -0.39 12.22
CA CYS A 104 2.85 -0.90 11.49
C CYS A 104 3.10 -2.36 11.90
N LEU A 105 2.79 -3.31 11.00
CA LEU A 105 2.96 -4.74 11.24
C LEU A 105 4.41 -5.21 11.00
N LEU A 106 5.08 -4.60 10.03
CA LEU A 106 6.47 -4.87 9.71
C LEU A 106 7.16 -3.57 9.31
N ARG A 107 8.38 -3.36 9.82
CA ARG A 107 9.22 -2.24 9.43
C ARG A 107 10.67 -2.70 9.33
N ARG A 108 11.26 -2.50 8.15
CA ARG A 108 12.67 -2.75 7.86
C ARG A 108 13.28 -1.46 7.34
N LEU A 109 14.04 -0.78 8.16
CA LEU A 109 14.72 0.46 7.80
C LEU A 109 16.21 0.18 7.61
N MET A 110 16.80 0.88 6.65
CA MET A 110 18.25 0.98 6.55
C MET A 110 18.78 1.69 7.80
N PRO A 111 19.83 1.18 8.46
CA PRO A 111 20.48 1.89 9.56
C PRO A 111 20.94 3.28 9.10
N ALA A 112 20.82 4.28 9.98
CA ALA A 112 21.15 5.67 9.62
C ALA A 112 22.62 5.84 9.23
N GLU A 113 23.50 5.02 9.78
CA GLU A 113 24.92 4.98 9.43
C GLU A 113 25.13 4.51 7.99
N THR A 114 24.55 3.36 7.62
CA THR A 114 24.58 2.82 6.25
C THR A 114 23.99 3.82 5.24
N ALA A 115 22.90 4.52 5.61
CA ALA A 115 22.30 5.54 4.75
C ALA A 115 23.25 6.72 4.52
N ARG A 116 23.99 7.17 5.56
CA ARG A 116 24.98 8.24 5.44
C ARG A 116 26.18 7.80 4.58
N GLU A 117 26.67 6.58 4.75
CA GLU A 117 27.74 6.04 3.92
C GLU A 117 27.34 5.94 2.45
N ALA A 118 26.14 5.42 2.16
CA ALA A 118 25.61 5.35 0.80
C ALA A 118 25.48 6.76 0.20
N PHE A 119 24.97 7.73 0.95
CA PHE A 119 24.84 9.10 0.49
C PHE A 119 26.20 9.75 0.19
N ALA A 120 27.22 9.54 1.06
CA ALA A 120 28.57 10.02 0.84
C ALA A 120 29.21 9.42 -0.43
N LEU A 121 28.92 8.15 -0.72
CA LEU A 121 29.37 7.51 -1.95
C LEU A 121 28.74 8.17 -3.20
N PHE A 122 27.42 8.42 -3.19
CA PHE A 122 26.76 9.07 -4.32
C PHE A 122 27.34 10.45 -4.62
N GLN A 123 27.69 11.24 -3.61
CA GLN A 123 28.30 12.55 -3.79
C GLN A 123 29.68 12.55 -4.46
N GLN A 124 30.35 11.39 -4.52
CA GLN A 124 31.65 11.28 -5.19
C GLN A 124 31.54 11.08 -6.72
N TYR A 125 30.33 10.82 -7.23
CA TYR A 125 30.06 10.53 -8.64
C TYR A 125 29.26 11.63 -9.35
N ASP A 126 28.95 12.72 -8.68
CA ASP A 126 28.43 13.97 -9.24
C ASP A 126 29.60 14.92 -9.53
#